data_4010929bcb8ea53ec6634595a1a6f1b5
#
_entry.id   4010929bcb8ea53ec6634595a1a6f1b5
#
_cell.length_a   1.000
_cell.length_b   1.000
_cell.length_c   1.000
_cell.angle_alpha   90.00
_cell.angle_beta   90.00
_cell.angle_gamma   90.00
#
_symmetry.space_group_name_H-M   'P 1'
#
loop_
_entity.id
_entity.type
_entity.pdbx_description
1 polymer ?
#
loop_
_entity_poly.entity_id
_entity_poly.type
_entity_poly.pdbx_seq_one_letter_code
_entity_poly.pdbx_strand_id
1 'polypeptide(L)'
;KKGVLEASSLKQSIESVLGAENVVIDIQQLSTDDYDNSGYLAQTAAQKDFDIYNGGWSADYLDPSSYLDILNVNNGGMLQNIGLEPGEVNDKAKAVGLDTYTQMLEEANKEQDPAKRYEKYAEVQAWLVDSALAIPNVSQGGTPTLRKTVPFSSPFSQAGNKGVESYKYLKLQDKTVTADEYEKAKEKWLKEKEESNK
;
A
#
# COMPACT_ATOMS: atom_id res chain seq x y z
N LYS A 1 -7.90 13.25 -13.99
CA LYS A 1 -7.58 12.87 -15.39
C LYS A 1 -6.82 11.54 -15.48
N LYS A 2 -5.79 11.28 -14.61
CA LYS A 2 -5.01 10.04 -14.65
C LYS A 2 -5.89 8.83 -14.30
N GLY A 3 -6.61 8.86 -13.19
CA GLY A 3 -7.47 7.75 -12.75
C GLY A 3 -8.54 7.36 -13.77
N VAL A 4 -9.11 8.33 -14.50
CA VAL A 4 -10.08 8.03 -15.57
C VAL A 4 -9.44 7.26 -16.72
N LEU A 5 -8.20 7.58 -17.09
CA LEU A 5 -7.49 6.85 -18.15
C LEU A 5 -7.17 5.42 -17.73
N GLU A 6 -6.75 5.24 -16.47
CA GLU A 6 -6.50 3.92 -15.89
C GLU A 6 -7.78 3.07 -15.86
N ALA A 7 -8.88 3.64 -15.37
CA ALA A 7 -10.18 2.98 -15.36
C ALA A 7 -10.68 2.63 -16.78
N SER A 8 -10.50 3.53 -17.75
CA SER A 8 -10.86 3.28 -19.13
C SER A 8 -10.04 2.16 -19.77
N SER A 9 -8.75 2.08 -19.45
CA SER A 9 -7.87 1.01 -19.94
C SER A 9 -8.28 -0.34 -19.32
N LEU A 10 -8.59 -0.36 -18.03
CA LEU A 10 -9.06 -1.55 -17.34
C LEU A 10 -10.40 -2.04 -17.93
N LYS A 11 -11.36 -1.13 -18.10
CA LYS A 11 -12.64 -1.41 -18.76
C LYS A 11 -12.44 -2.06 -20.13
N GLN A 12 -11.64 -1.42 -20.99
CA GLN A 12 -11.38 -1.94 -22.32
C GLN A 12 -10.73 -3.33 -22.28
N SER A 13 -9.77 -3.56 -21.39
CA SER A 13 -9.13 -4.88 -21.24
C SER A 13 -10.13 -5.95 -20.84
N ILE A 14 -10.93 -5.70 -19.81
CA ILE A 14 -11.87 -6.69 -19.28
C ILE A 14 -12.98 -6.98 -20.31
N GLU A 15 -13.62 -5.95 -20.84
CA GLU A 15 -14.71 -6.11 -21.81
C GLU A 15 -14.26 -6.76 -23.12
N SER A 16 -13.02 -6.51 -23.57
CA SER A 16 -12.48 -7.15 -24.78
C SER A 16 -12.16 -8.63 -24.60
N VAL A 17 -11.82 -9.05 -23.39
CA VAL A 17 -11.47 -10.46 -23.10
C VAL A 17 -12.71 -11.28 -22.73
N LEU A 18 -13.58 -10.72 -21.91
CA LEU A 18 -14.75 -11.43 -21.39
C LEU A 18 -16.02 -11.25 -22.25
N GLY A 19 -16.02 -10.29 -23.16
CA GLY A 19 -17.15 -9.88 -23.97
C GLY A 19 -18.05 -8.88 -23.23
N ALA A 20 -18.37 -7.78 -23.91
CA ALA A 20 -19.25 -6.74 -23.34
C ALA A 20 -20.69 -7.21 -23.13
N GLU A 21 -21.08 -8.35 -23.69
CA GLU A 21 -22.36 -9.04 -23.44
C GLU A 21 -22.39 -9.76 -22.10
N ASN A 22 -21.21 -10.08 -21.52
CA ASN A 22 -21.09 -10.78 -20.25
C ASN A 22 -20.72 -9.86 -19.10
N VAL A 23 -19.88 -8.84 -19.37
CA VAL A 23 -19.39 -7.89 -18.36
C VAL A 23 -19.44 -6.47 -18.92
N VAL A 24 -20.13 -5.59 -18.22
CA VAL A 24 -20.15 -4.15 -18.52
C VAL A 24 -19.57 -3.40 -17.33
N ILE A 25 -18.54 -2.59 -17.56
CA ILE A 25 -17.95 -1.73 -16.54
C ILE A 25 -18.47 -0.32 -16.72
N ASP A 26 -19.18 0.19 -15.72
CA ASP A 26 -19.56 1.59 -15.61
C ASP A 26 -18.54 2.36 -14.77
N ILE A 27 -17.98 3.42 -15.34
CA ILE A 27 -16.95 4.22 -14.67
C ILE A 27 -17.62 5.41 -13.99
N GLN A 28 -17.67 5.40 -12.67
CA GLN A 28 -18.11 6.52 -11.87
C GLN A 28 -16.96 7.48 -11.61
N GLN A 29 -17.06 8.69 -12.16
CA GLN A 29 -16.12 9.76 -11.89
C GLN A 29 -16.68 10.69 -10.82
N LEU A 30 -16.13 10.61 -9.62
CA LEU A 30 -16.54 11.39 -8.46
C LEU A 30 -15.64 12.60 -8.23
N SER A 31 -16.10 13.57 -7.44
CA SER A 31 -15.23 14.55 -6.81
C SER A 31 -14.27 13.87 -5.83
N THR A 32 -13.17 14.52 -5.43
CA THR A 32 -12.25 13.95 -4.44
C THR A 32 -12.98 13.64 -3.14
N ASP A 33 -13.80 14.57 -2.67
CA ASP A 33 -14.53 14.42 -1.41
C ASP A 33 -15.55 13.26 -1.46
N ASP A 34 -16.30 13.13 -2.56
CA ASP A 34 -17.26 12.04 -2.72
C ASP A 34 -16.53 10.68 -2.88
N TYR A 35 -15.41 10.66 -3.60
CA TYR A 35 -14.59 9.47 -3.75
C TYR A 35 -14.00 9.01 -2.40
N ASP A 36 -13.45 9.93 -1.61
CA ASP A 36 -12.89 9.62 -0.31
C ASP A 36 -13.97 9.17 0.68
N ASN A 37 -15.12 9.84 0.70
CA ASN A 37 -16.25 9.51 1.60
C ASN A 37 -16.91 8.17 1.26
N SER A 38 -16.94 7.78 -0.02
CA SER A 38 -17.50 6.48 -0.43
C SER A 38 -16.50 5.33 -0.26
N GLY A 39 -15.22 5.62 -0.14
CA GLY A 39 -14.12 4.65 -0.09
C GLY A 39 -13.31 4.73 1.19
N TYR A 40 -12.17 5.38 1.14
CA TYR A 40 -11.19 5.41 2.23
C TYR A 40 -11.73 5.99 3.55
N LEU A 41 -12.58 7.03 3.49
CA LEU A 41 -13.19 7.66 4.67
C LEU A 41 -14.57 7.08 5.01
N ALA A 42 -15.04 6.07 4.30
CA ALA A 42 -16.30 5.42 4.61
C ALA A 42 -16.27 4.86 6.03
N GLN A 43 -17.27 5.24 6.83
CA GLN A 43 -17.39 4.80 8.23
C GLN A 43 -18.08 3.44 8.35
N THR A 44 -18.86 3.08 7.35
CA THR A 44 -19.59 1.81 7.31
C THR A 44 -19.56 1.22 5.91
N ALA A 45 -19.68 -0.10 5.80
CA ALA A 45 -19.78 -0.81 4.53
C ALA A 45 -21.02 -0.39 3.71
N ALA A 46 -22.05 0.13 4.37
CA ALA A 46 -23.28 0.60 3.72
C ALA A 46 -23.08 1.87 2.87
N GLN A 47 -22.00 2.61 3.09
CA GLN A 47 -21.65 3.78 2.28
C GLN A 47 -21.04 3.44 0.93
N LYS A 48 -20.64 2.18 0.73
CA LYS A 48 -20.11 1.66 -0.52
C LYS A 48 -21.19 1.62 -1.60
N ASP A 49 -20.95 2.29 -2.72
CA ASP A 49 -21.82 2.29 -3.90
C ASP A 49 -21.01 2.00 -5.16
N PHE A 50 -20.24 0.91 -5.12
CA PHE A 50 -19.38 0.44 -6.22
C PHE A 50 -19.06 -1.05 -6.04
N ASP A 51 -18.71 -1.73 -7.13
CA ASP A 51 -18.21 -3.11 -7.12
C ASP A 51 -16.68 -3.14 -7.08
N ILE A 52 -16.02 -2.20 -7.74
CA ILE A 52 -14.56 -2.09 -7.79
C ILE A 52 -14.14 -0.68 -7.34
N TYR A 53 -13.26 -0.62 -6.36
CA TYR A 53 -12.66 0.62 -5.89
C TYR A 53 -11.21 0.75 -6.38
N ASN A 54 -10.89 1.86 -7.08
CA ASN A 54 -9.53 2.15 -7.49
C ASN A 54 -8.80 2.91 -6.38
N GLY A 55 -8.31 2.19 -5.41
CA GLY A 55 -7.65 2.73 -4.24
C GLY A 55 -6.13 2.60 -4.27
N GLY A 56 -5.51 3.04 -3.19
CA GLY A 56 -4.08 2.87 -2.94
C GLY A 56 -3.78 2.85 -1.46
N TRP A 57 -2.64 2.30 -1.11
CA TRP A 57 -2.16 2.28 0.26
C TRP A 57 -0.68 2.65 0.31
N SER A 58 -0.30 3.42 1.32
CA SER A 58 1.10 3.69 1.65
C SER A 58 1.40 3.09 3.01
N ALA A 59 2.57 2.46 3.15
CA ALA A 59 2.94 1.85 4.42
C ALA A 59 3.03 2.90 5.55
N ASP A 60 2.38 2.65 6.66
CA ASP A 60 2.48 3.46 7.87
C ASP A 60 3.81 3.24 8.60
N TYR A 61 4.42 2.08 8.39
CA TYR A 61 5.72 1.68 8.94
C TYR A 61 6.39 0.65 8.03
N LEU A 62 7.71 0.47 8.18
CA LEU A 62 8.51 -0.41 7.34
C LEU A 62 8.38 -1.88 7.74
N ASP A 63 7.23 -2.45 7.47
CA ASP A 63 6.96 -3.88 7.64
C ASP A 63 5.87 -4.31 6.65
N PRO A 64 5.92 -5.53 6.07
CA PRO A 64 4.90 -6.01 5.15
C PRO A 64 3.48 -6.03 5.73
N SER A 65 3.34 -6.20 7.05
CA SER A 65 2.03 -6.15 7.72
C SER A 65 1.31 -4.83 7.48
N SER A 66 2.03 -3.70 7.33
CA SER A 66 1.41 -2.41 7.05
C SER A 66 0.63 -2.37 5.72
N TYR A 67 0.95 -3.24 4.79
CA TYR A 67 0.18 -3.42 3.55
C TYR A 67 -0.87 -4.52 3.64
N LEU A 68 -0.64 -5.55 4.45
CA LEU A 68 -1.51 -6.72 4.53
C LEU A 68 -2.61 -6.56 5.58
N ASP A 69 -2.37 -5.79 6.65
CA ASP A 69 -3.36 -5.55 7.72
C ASP A 69 -4.62 -4.80 7.24
N ILE A 70 -4.58 -4.16 6.07
CA ILE A 70 -5.73 -3.37 5.56
C ILE A 70 -7.01 -4.19 5.36
N LEU A 71 -6.89 -5.50 5.17
CA LEU A 71 -8.00 -6.44 5.03
C LEU A 71 -8.09 -7.43 6.20
N ASN A 72 -7.37 -7.21 7.29
CA ASN A 72 -7.52 -7.98 8.51
C ASN A 72 -8.95 -7.82 9.05
N VAL A 73 -9.68 -8.92 9.25
CA VAL A 73 -11.08 -8.91 9.69
C VAL A 73 -11.28 -8.16 11.00
N ASN A 74 -10.29 -8.18 11.89
CA ASN A 74 -10.43 -7.59 13.22
C ASN A 74 -10.37 -6.06 13.21
N ASN A 75 -9.55 -5.47 12.33
CA ASN A 75 -9.24 -4.02 12.37
C ASN A 75 -8.80 -3.42 11.03
N GLY A 76 -8.98 -4.11 9.93
CA GLY A 76 -8.52 -3.64 8.62
C GLY A 76 -9.21 -2.35 8.18
N GLY A 77 -8.41 -1.37 7.79
CA GLY A 77 -8.90 -0.03 7.41
C GLY A 77 -9.58 0.05 6.03
N MET A 78 -9.57 -1.06 5.26
CA MET A 78 -10.17 -1.10 3.92
C MET A 78 -11.31 -2.14 3.79
N LEU A 79 -11.77 -2.71 4.90
CA LEU A 79 -12.85 -3.72 4.88
C LEU A 79 -14.16 -3.15 4.35
N GLN A 80 -14.47 -1.88 4.65
CA GLN A 80 -15.68 -1.23 4.14
C GLN A 80 -15.71 -1.21 2.61
N ASN A 81 -14.56 -1.12 1.95
CA ASN A 81 -14.47 -1.11 0.47
C ASN A 81 -14.85 -2.44 -0.17
N ILE A 82 -14.83 -3.53 0.60
CA ILE A 82 -15.29 -4.85 0.17
C ILE A 82 -16.63 -5.26 0.81
N GLY A 83 -17.32 -4.31 1.44
CA GLY A 83 -18.65 -4.51 2.00
C GLY A 83 -18.68 -5.20 3.36
N LEU A 84 -17.58 -5.12 4.15
CA LEU A 84 -17.45 -5.71 5.47
C LEU A 84 -17.19 -4.65 6.55
N GLU A 85 -17.57 -4.96 7.77
CA GLU A 85 -17.29 -4.14 8.95
C GLU A 85 -16.11 -4.75 9.73
N PRO A 86 -15.19 -3.93 10.28
CA PRO A 86 -14.10 -4.41 11.14
C PRO A 86 -14.63 -5.03 12.44
N GLY A 87 -13.89 -6.02 12.96
CA GLY A 87 -14.20 -6.66 14.24
C GLY A 87 -15.21 -7.80 14.17
N GLU A 88 -15.78 -8.08 13.01
CA GLU A 88 -16.75 -9.15 12.83
C GLU A 88 -16.25 -10.26 11.91
N VAL A 89 -15.91 -11.41 12.48
CA VAL A 89 -15.78 -12.66 11.71
C VAL A 89 -17.20 -13.20 11.45
N ASN A 90 -17.89 -12.59 10.51
CA ASN A 90 -19.25 -12.99 10.12
C ASN A 90 -19.22 -13.98 8.93
N ASP A 91 -20.38 -14.48 8.57
CA ASP A 91 -20.51 -15.44 7.47
C ASP A 91 -20.06 -14.88 6.11
N LYS A 92 -20.14 -13.56 5.91
CA LYS A 92 -19.64 -12.89 4.69
C LYS A 92 -18.11 -12.93 4.61
N ALA A 93 -17.43 -12.60 5.72
CA ALA A 93 -15.97 -12.67 5.80
C ALA A 93 -15.48 -14.10 5.57
N LYS A 94 -16.15 -15.11 6.16
CA LYS A 94 -15.85 -16.53 5.94
C LYS A 94 -16.11 -16.95 4.50
N ALA A 95 -17.20 -16.50 3.91
CA ALA A 95 -17.56 -16.86 2.54
C ALA A 95 -16.51 -16.45 1.51
N VAL A 96 -15.75 -15.39 1.79
CA VAL A 96 -14.62 -14.93 0.95
C VAL A 96 -13.25 -15.35 1.49
N GLY A 97 -13.20 -16.15 2.57
CA GLY A 97 -11.98 -16.73 3.14
C GLY A 97 -11.12 -15.75 3.95
N LEU A 98 -11.64 -14.60 4.35
CA LEU A 98 -10.88 -13.60 5.11
C LEU A 98 -10.55 -14.03 6.55
N ASP A 99 -11.27 -14.99 7.11
CA ASP A 99 -10.90 -15.66 8.35
C ASP A 99 -9.57 -16.42 8.21
N THR A 100 -9.42 -17.18 7.13
CA THR A 100 -8.16 -17.86 6.77
C THR A 100 -7.04 -16.86 6.51
N TYR A 101 -7.30 -15.81 5.74
CA TYR A 101 -6.35 -14.72 5.50
C TYR A 101 -5.84 -14.09 6.80
N THR A 102 -6.78 -13.73 7.67
CA THR A 102 -6.44 -13.12 8.98
C THR A 102 -5.60 -14.06 9.84
N GLN A 103 -5.94 -15.36 9.86
CA GLN A 103 -5.14 -16.36 10.60
C GLN A 103 -3.71 -16.46 10.05
N MET A 104 -3.54 -16.56 8.72
CA MET A 104 -2.22 -16.60 8.09
C MET A 104 -1.39 -15.35 8.43
N LEU A 105 -2.01 -14.17 8.41
CA LEU A 105 -1.37 -12.91 8.74
C LEU A 105 -0.94 -12.85 10.21
N GLU A 106 -1.79 -13.31 11.13
CA GLU A 106 -1.46 -13.40 12.55
C GLU A 106 -0.30 -14.38 12.83
N GLU A 107 -0.23 -15.50 12.11
CA GLU A 107 0.89 -16.43 12.20
C GLU A 107 2.19 -15.83 11.65
N ALA A 108 2.13 -15.05 10.56
CA ALA A 108 3.27 -14.32 10.05
C ALA A 108 3.75 -13.26 11.06
N ASN A 109 2.82 -12.54 11.70
CA ASN A 109 3.13 -11.51 12.70
C ASN A 109 3.83 -12.09 13.96
N LYS A 110 3.56 -13.35 14.31
CA LYS A 110 4.16 -14.03 15.46
C LYS A 110 5.54 -14.65 15.18
N GLU A 111 5.91 -14.80 13.90
CA GLU A 111 7.18 -15.42 13.53
C GLU A 111 8.36 -14.51 13.90
N GLN A 112 9.34 -15.08 14.61
CA GLN A 112 10.51 -14.36 15.13
C GLN A 112 11.73 -14.45 14.20
N ASP A 113 11.82 -15.51 13.40
CA ASP A 113 12.86 -15.62 12.38
C ASP A 113 12.54 -14.69 11.19
N PRO A 114 13.38 -13.70 10.90
CA PRO A 114 13.06 -12.72 9.85
C PRO A 114 12.84 -13.35 8.47
N ALA A 115 13.63 -14.35 8.09
CA ALA A 115 13.52 -15.00 6.79
C ALA A 115 12.18 -15.74 6.65
N LYS A 116 11.84 -16.55 7.66
CA LYS A 116 10.56 -17.28 7.71
C LYS A 116 9.37 -16.34 7.79
N ARG A 117 9.52 -15.21 8.50
CA ARG A 117 8.49 -14.19 8.60
C ARG A 117 8.18 -13.59 7.24
N TYR A 118 9.20 -13.26 6.45
CA TYR A 118 9.01 -12.76 5.08
C TYR A 118 8.41 -13.82 4.15
N GLU A 119 8.78 -15.10 4.28
CA GLU A 119 8.17 -16.19 3.53
C GLU A 119 6.68 -16.29 3.82
N LYS A 120 6.28 -16.27 5.11
CA LYS A 120 4.86 -16.28 5.49
C LYS A 120 4.09 -15.07 4.95
N TYR A 121 4.66 -13.86 4.98
CA TYR A 121 4.02 -12.69 4.36
C TYR A 121 3.87 -12.84 2.85
N ALA A 122 4.82 -13.47 2.17
CA ALA A 122 4.70 -13.75 0.75
C ALA A 122 3.52 -14.72 0.46
N GLU A 123 3.31 -15.72 1.33
CA GLU A 123 2.16 -16.62 1.24
C GLU A 123 0.83 -15.87 1.47
N VAL A 124 0.76 -15.00 2.47
CA VAL A 124 -0.40 -14.14 2.75
C VAL A 124 -0.72 -13.24 1.55
N GLN A 125 0.30 -12.63 0.97
CA GLN A 125 0.15 -11.78 -0.23
C GLN A 125 -0.31 -12.61 -1.43
N ALA A 126 0.24 -13.79 -1.65
CA ALA A 126 -0.15 -14.67 -2.74
C ALA A 126 -1.63 -15.06 -2.60
N TRP A 127 -2.06 -15.42 -1.40
CA TRP A 127 -3.46 -15.71 -1.11
C TRP A 127 -4.37 -14.53 -1.44
N LEU A 128 -3.99 -13.31 -1.02
CA LEU A 128 -4.77 -12.10 -1.26
C LEU A 128 -4.95 -11.80 -2.75
N VAL A 129 -3.89 -11.96 -3.53
CA VAL A 129 -3.94 -11.74 -4.99
C VAL A 129 -4.78 -12.83 -5.68
N ASP A 130 -4.63 -14.08 -5.26
CA ASP A 130 -5.37 -15.22 -5.82
C ASP A 130 -6.88 -15.13 -5.51
N SER A 131 -7.25 -14.59 -4.35
CA SER A 131 -8.65 -14.35 -3.98
C SER A 131 -9.34 -13.25 -4.79
N ALA A 132 -8.61 -12.45 -5.54
CA ALA A 132 -9.08 -11.26 -6.26
C ALA A 132 -9.76 -10.18 -5.40
N LEU A 133 -9.63 -10.23 -4.06
CA LEU A 133 -10.10 -9.17 -3.16
C LEU A 133 -9.28 -7.89 -3.30
N ALA A 134 -8.02 -8.02 -3.71
CA ALA A 134 -7.17 -6.91 -4.09
C ALA A 134 -6.37 -7.26 -5.35
N ILE A 135 -6.43 -6.40 -6.34
CA ILE A 135 -5.71 -6.57 -7.62
C ILE A 135 -4.60 -5.53 -7.67
N PRO A 136 -3.33 -5.89 -7.40
CA PRO A 136 -2.21 -4.96 -7.51
C PRO A 136 -2.05 -4.48 -8.96
N ASN A 137 -2.07 -3.18 -9.16
CA ASN A 137 -1.92 -2.57 -10.48
C ASN A 137 -0.52 -1.98 -10.67
N VAL A 138 -0.18 -0.98 -9.86
CA VAL A 138 1.11 -0.28 -9.94
C VAL A 138 1.66 0.05 -8.56
N SER A 139 2.99 0.04 -8.44
CA SER A 139 3.68 0.71 -7.35
C SER A 139 4.12 2.10 -7.82
N GLN A 140 3.81 3.12 -7.04
CA GLN A 140 4.29 4.47 -7.35
C GLN A 140 5.79 4.53 -7.09
N GLY A 141 6.55 4.79 -8.14
CA GLY A 141 7.98 5.05 -8.05
C GLY A 141 8.27 6.46 -7.52
N GLY A 142 9.54 6.69 -7.14
CA GLY A 142 9.98 8.01 -6.73
C GLY A 142 9.83 9.04 -7.85
N THR A 143 9.25 10.19 -7.53
CA THR A 143 9.23 11.34 -8.44
C THR A 143 10.49 12.17 -8.22
N PRO A 144 11.20 12.58 -9.29
CA PRO A 144 12.32 13.50 -9.16
C PRO A 144 11.87 14.80 -8.47
N THR A 145 12.56 15.20 -7.42
CA THR A 145 12.23 16.40 -6.67
C THR A 145 13.44 17.31 -6.52
N LEU A 146 13.22 18.61 -6.65
CA LEU A 146 14.22 19.60 -6.29
C LEU A 146 14.15 19.84 -4.77
N ARG A 147 15.28 19.65 -4.08
CA ARG A 147 15.36 19.76 -2.62
C ARG A 147 16.51 20.66 -2.20
N LYS A 148 16.32 21.39 -1.10
CA LYS A 148 17.38 22.10 -0.37
C LYS A 148 17.99 21.26 0.76
N THR A 149 17.69 19.98 0.82
CA THR A 149 18.23 19.09 1.85
C THR A 149 19.63 18.60 1.46
N VAL A 150 20.51 18.53 2.46
CA VAL A 150 21.81 17.86 2.28
C VAL A 150 21.55 16.39 1.95
N PRO A 151 22.11 15.85 0.84
CA PRO A 151 21.93 14.45 0.48
C PRO A 151 22.29 13.51 1.64
N PHE A 152 21.45 12.51 1.87
CA PHE A 152 21.66 11.49 2.90
C PHE A 152 21.79 12.00 4.33
N SER A 153 21.23 13.19 4.64
CA SER A 153 21.16 13.70 6.02
C SER A 153 20.03 13.08 6.85
N SER A 154 19.16 12.26 6.23
CA SER A 154 18.14 11.48 6.94
C SER A 154 18.74 10.29 7.71
N PRO A 155 18.04 9.77 8.73
CA PRO A 155 18.47 8.59 9.46
C PRO A 155 18.66 7.36 8.56
N PHE A 156 19.51 6.41 8.96
CA PHE A 156 19.68 5.14 8.26
C PHE A 156 18.46 4.24 8.33
N SER A 157 17.72 4.32 9.44
CA SER A 157 16.52 3.55 9.68
C SER A 157 15.32 4.44 9.85
N GLN A 158 14.19 3.99 9.34
CA GLN A 158 12.88 4.61 9.61
C GLN A 158 12.17 3.95 10.80
N ALA A 159 12.80 2.97 11.47
CA ALA A 159 12.24 2.35 12.66
C ALA A 159 11.98 3.41 13.74
N GLY A 160 10.77 3.41 14.27
CA GLY A 160 10.32 4.40 15.25
C GLY A 160 9.90 5.76 14.67
N ASN A 161 10.00 5.96 13.35
CA ASN A 161 9.45 7.12 12.67
C ASN A 161 8.07 6.78 12.09
N LYS A 162 7.08 7.59 12.38
CA LYS A 162 5.78 7.50 11.70
C LYS A 162 5.89 8.21 10.34
N GLY A 163 5.78 7.42 9.28
CA GLY A 163 5.79 7.93 7.92
C GLY A 163 7.20 8.24 7.36
N VAL A 164 7.21 8.56 6.08
CA VAL A 164 8.42 8.90 5.30
C VAL A 164 8.99 10.29 5.61
N GLU A 165 8.31 11.07 6.43
CA GLU A 165 8.55 12.48 6.68
C GLU A 165 9.22 12.71 8.04
N SER A 166 10.45 12.21 8.22
CA SER A 166 11.22 12.50 9.41
C SER A 166 12.12 13.72 9.18
N TYR A 167 11.63 14.89 9.55
CA TYR A 167 12.38 16.16 9.40
C TYR A 167 13.45 16.39 10.47
N LYS A 168 13.41 15.65 11.57
CA LYS A 168 14.24 15.89 12.77
C LYS A 168 15.74 15.95 12.49
N TYR A 169 16.23 15.16 11.55
CA TYR A 169 17.67 15.04 11.24
C TYR A 169 18.05 15.64 9.90
N LEU A 170 17.09 16.17 9.14
CA LEU A 170 17.37 16.79 7.85
C LEU A 170 18.16 18.07 8.02
N LYS A 171 19.21 18.21 7.22
CA LYS A 171 20.01 19.43 7.13
C LYS A 171 19.69 20.15 5.83
N LEU A 172 19.59 21.47 5.89
CA LEU A 172 19.36 22.30 4.72
C LEU A 172 20.67 22.90 4.22
N GLN A 173 20.73 23.17 2.93
CA GLN A 173 21.84 23.89 2.28
C GLN A 173 21.32 24.71 1.10
N ASP A 174 22.05 25.76 0.75
CA ASP A 174 21.71 26.65 -0.37
C ASP A 174 22.59 26.42 -1.60
N LYS A 175 23.63 25.60 -1.51
CA LYS A 175 24.48 25.28 -2.66
C LYS A 175 23.90 24.17 -3.52
N THR A 176 24.18 24.24 -4.81
CA THR A 176 23.91 23.14 -5.74
C THR A 176 24.84 21.96 -5.45
N VAL A 177 24.31 20.75 -5.50
CA VAL A 177 25.07 19.50 -5.37
C VAL A 177 25.29 18.94 -6.78
N THR A 178 26.54 18.72 -7.13
CA THR A 178 26.89 18.06 -8.40
C THR A 178 26.64 16.56 -8.32
N ALA A 179 26.55 15.88 -9.47
CA ALA A 179 26.40 14.43 -9.53
C ALA A 179 27.54 13.71 -8.76
N ASP A 180 28.79 14.16 -8.92
CA ASP A 180 29.93 13.57 -8.23
C ASP A 180 29.87 13.76 -6.70
N GLU A 181 29.44 14.94 -6.24
CA GLU A 181 29.23 15.18 -4.80
C GLU A 181 28.12 14.29 -4.24
N TYR A 182 27.05 14.10 -5.02
CA TYR A 182 25.94 13.22 -4.64
C TYR A 182 26.38 11.76 -4.51
N GLU A 183 27.09 11.22 -5.50
CA GLU A 183 27.57 9.84 -5.46
C GLU A 183 28.57 9.60 -4.31
N LYS A 184 29.50 10.53 -4.06
CA LYS A 184 30.39 10.45 -2.90
C LYS A 184 29.64 10.45 -1.57
N ALA A 185 28.60 11.29 -1.46
CA ALA A 185 27.76 11.32 -0.25
C ALA A 185 26.99 10.01 -0.07
N LYS A 186 26.50 9.42 -1.15
CA LYS A 186 25.81 8.12 -1.17
C LYS A 186 26.73 6.98 -0.73
N GLU A 187 27.92 6.88 -1.29
CA GLU A 187 28.93 5.88 -0.91
C GLU A 187 29.27 5.95 0.57
N LYS A 188 29.53 7.17 1.07
CA LYS A 188 29.78 7.40 2.49
C LYS A 188 28.62 6.94 3.35
N TRP A 189 27.38 7.32 2.98
CA TRP A 189 26.17 6.95 3.71
C TRP A 189 25.93 5.43 3.74
N LEU A 190 26.16 4.75 2.61
CA LEU A 190 26.03 3.29 2.53
C LEU A 190 27.02 2.58 3.45
N LYS A 191 28.29 3.07 3.49
CA LYS A 191 29.32 2.53 4.39
C LYS A 191 28.96 2.72 5.86
N GLU A 192 28.53 3.93 6.23
CA GLU A 192 28.10 4.24 7.60
C GLU A 192 26.87 3.43 8.02
N LYS A 193 25.94 3.20 7.10
CA LYS A 193 24.77 2.35 7.31
C LYS A 193 25.18 0.89 7.57
N GLU A 194 26.08 0.35 6.80
CA GLU A 194 26.61 -1.01 6.98
C GLU A 194 27.32 -1.16 8.33
N GLU A 195 28.12 -0.18 8.70
CA GLU A 195 28.83 -0.14 9.99
C GLU A 195 27.86 -0.06 11.19
N SER A 196 26.72 0.65 11.04
CA SER A 196 25.72 0.78 12.08
C SER A 196 24.87 -0.48 12.33
N ASN A 197 24.91 -1.44 11.39
CA ASN A 197 24.18 -2.70 11.49
C ASN A 197 25.03 -3.84 12.10
N LYS A 198 26.29 -3.55 12.46
CA LYS A 198 27.20 -4.48 13.16
C LYS A 198 27.11 -4.31 14.68
#